data_cf62a77b6628974740fe28736839c5a0
#
_entry.id   cf62a77b6628974740fe28736839c5a0
#
_cell.length_a   1.000
_cell.length_b   1.000
_cell.length_c   1.000
_cell.angle_alpha   90.00
_cell.angle_beta   90.00
_cell.angle_gamma   90.00
#
_symmetry.space_group_name_H-M   'P 1'
#
loop_
_entity.id
_entity.type
_entity.pdbx_description
1 polymer ?
#
loop_
_entity_poly.entity_id
_entity_poly.type
_entity_poly.pdbx_seq_one_letter_code
_entity_poly.pdbx_strand_id
1 'polypeptide(L)'
;MAEAHWESFRRVSFQQAGTLSWMDLAARLQQQEQVLCVVNTRRAAREVFHQLSGPGNFHLSTLMYPAHRRRILDEIRRRLRDGLPCRVVSTSLIEAGVDVDFPAVYRELSGLDSILQAAGRCNREGKRPVSESIVTLFRGEAAPPPLFQTAIGAGRMVLEQYDDIASQEAIQAYFHTLLELKGAEAQDIY
;
A
#
# COMPACT_ATOMS: atom_id res chain seq x y z
N MET A 1 -4.73 -8.19 29.88
CA MET A 1 -3.92 -9.26 29.23
C MET A 1 -4.11 -9.31 27.70
N ALA A 2 -5.24 -8.87 27.14
CA ALA A 2 -5.47 -8.84 25.68
C ALA A 2 -4.66 -7.75 24.94
N GLU A 3 -4.51 -6.54 25.51
CA GLU A 3 -3.78 -5.43 24.91
C GLU A 3 -2.28 -5.71 24.73
N ALA A 4 -1.61 -6.28 25.73
CA ALA A 4 -0.19 -6.62 25.64
C ALA A 4 0.13 -7.69 24.58
N HIS A 5 -0.87 -8.51 24.22
CA HIS A 5 -0.69 -9.54 23.20
C HIS A 5 -0.83 -8.96 21.79
N TRP A 6 -1.63 -7.90 21.61
CA TRP A 6 -1.85 -7.24 20.33
C TRP A 6 -0.66 -6.36 19.91
N GLU A 7 -0.01 -5.66 20.84
CA GLU A 7 1.19 -4.87 20.58
C GLU A 7 2.35 -5.71 20.02
N SER A 8 2.44 -6.99 20.41
CA SER A 8 3.47 -7.91 19.89
C SER A 8 3.30 -8.25 18.41
N PHE A 9 2.13 -8.01 17.81
CA PHE A 9 1.86 -8.22 16.39
C PHE A 9 2.00 -6.94 15.54
N ARG A 10 2.17 -5.78 16.16
CA ARG A 10 2.40 -4.52 15.44
C ARG A 10 3.80 -4.54 14.83
N ARG A 11 3.86 -4.59 13.50
CA ARG A 11 5.11 -4.72 12.74
C ARG A 11 5.53 -3.46 12.01
N VAL A 12 4.63 -2.48 11.89
CA VAL A 12 4.82 -1.26 11.10
C VAL A 12 4.28 -0.06 11.83
N SER A 13 4.78 1.12 11.46
CA SER A 13 4.18 2.41 11.79
C SER A 13 3.60 3.06 10.54
N PHE A 14 2.52 3.83 10.70
CA PHE A 14 1.88 4.57 9.62
C PHE A 14 2.22 6.04 9.70
N GLN A 15 2.45 6.67 8.55
CA GLN A 15 2.58 8.11 8.44
C GLN A 15 1.81 8.63 7.22
N GLN A 16 1.37 9.89 7.27
CA GLN A 16 0.68 10.54 6.16
C GLN A 16 1.61 11.54 5.48
N ALA A 17 1.70 11.48 4.15
CA ALA A 17 2.53 12.38 3.33
C ALA A 17 1.73 13.47 2.59
N GLY A 18 0.40 13.54 2.81
CA GLY A 18 -0.46 14.48 2.10
C GLY A 18 -0.63 14.12 0.61
N THR A 19 -0.81 15.13 -0.22
CA THR A 19 -0.91 14.95 -1.68
C THR A 19 0.47 15.03 -2.30
N LEU A 20 0.79 14.06 -3.16
CA LEU A 20 2.06 14.00 -3.90
C LEU A 20 1.79 14.00 -5.39
N SER A 21 2.55 14.79 -6.14
CA SER A 21 2.66 14.61 -7.58
C SER A 21 3.38 13.29 -7.88
N TRP A 22 3.19 12.75 -9.08
CA TRP A 22 3.93 11.52 -9.47
C TRP A 22 5.44 11.75 -9.51
N MET A 23 5.86 12.97 -9.80
CA MET A 23 7.27 13.38 -9.77
C MET A 23 7.82 13.38 -8.34
N ASP A 24 7.12 14.01 -7.39
CA ASP A 24 7.56 14.04 -5.98
C ASP A 24 7.57 12.64 -5.37
N LEU A 25 6.57 11.83 -5.70
CA LEU A 25 6.52 10.43 -5.28
C LEU A 25 7.73 9.66 -5.82
N ALA A 26 8.00 9.74 -7.13
CA ALA A 26 9.14 9.07 -7.74
C ALA A 26 10.48 9.54 -7.14
N ALA A 27 10.63 10.84 -6.86
CA ALA A 27 11.81 11.37 -6.20
C ALA A 27 12.02 10.77 -4.79
N ARG A 28 10.94 10.63 -4.02
CA ARG A 28 11.00 9.96 -2.69
C ARG A 28 11.34 8.48 -2.80
N LEU A 29 10.74 7.77 -3.75
CA LEU A 29 11.05 6.36 -4.00
C LEU A 29 12.50 6.17 -4.43
N GLN A 30 13.04 7.09 -5.24
CA GLN A 30 14.42 7.05 -5.72
C GLN A 30 15.45 7.16 -4.59
N GLN A 31 15.10 7.81 -3.48
CA GLN A 31 15.94 7.92 -2.28
C GLN A 31 15.99 6.64 -1.44
N GLN A 32 15.07 5.69 -1.69
CA GLN A 32 15.02 4.43 -0.98
C GLN A 32 15.82 3.35 -1.73
N GLU A 33 16.60 2.55 -1.01
CA GLU A 33 17.25 1.38 -1.59
C GLU A 33 16.24 0.27 -1.91
N GLN A 34 15.33 0.00 -0.96
CA GLN A 34 14.30 -1.03 -1.10
C GLN A 34 12.95 -0.45 -0.69
N VAL A 35 12.00 -0.39 -1.60
CA VAL A 35 10.68 0.17 -1.35
C VAL A 35 9.62 -0.43 -2.27
N LEU A 36 8.44 -0.64 -1.71
CA LEU A 36 7.24 -0.96 -2.46
C LEU A 36 6.33 0.28 -2.53
N CYS A 37 5.89 0.64 -3.72
CA CYS A 37 4.86 1.63 -3.94
C CYS A 37 3.63 0.97 -4.55
N VAL A 38 2.47 1.12 -3.91
CA VAL A 38 1.19 0.61 -4.41
C VAL A 38 0.25 1.77 -4.70
N VAL A 39 -0.20 1.86 -5.94
CA VAL A 39 -1.11 2.89 -6.43
C VAL A 39 -2.41 2.28 -6.93
N ASN A 40 -3.47 3.09 -7.03
CA ASN A 40 -4.82 2.62 -7.31
C ASN A 40 -5.04 2.27 -8.80
N THR A 41 -4.27 2.88 -9.71
CA THR A 41 -4.48 2.71 -11.14
C THR A 41 -3.23 2.26 -11.88
N ARG A 42 -3.41 1.50 -12.96
CA ARG A 42 -2.30 1.10 -13.85
C ARG A 42 -1.63 2.30 -14.53
N ARG A 43 -2.40 3.36 -14.78
CA ARG A 43 -1.87 4.61 -15.34
C ARG A 43 -0.90 5.26 -14.37
N ALA A 44 -1.31 5.47 -13.12
CA ALA A 44 -0.45 6.02 -12.06
C ALA A 44 0.82 5.16 -11.88
N ALA A 45 0.67 3.82 -11.82
CA ALA A 45 1.82 2.93 -11.67
C ALA A 45 2.83 3.10 -12.82
N ARG A 46 2.36 3.25 -14.05
CA ARG A 46 3.21 3.47 -15.21
C ARG A 46 3.87 4.85 -15.16
N GLU A 47 3.13 5.90 -14.84
CA GLU A 47 3.64 7.28 -14.80
C GLU A 47 4.74 7.41 -13.72
N VAL A 48 4.53 6.87 -12.53
CA VAL A 48 5.56 6.87 -11.48
C VAL A 48 6.77 6.03 -11.89
N PHE A 49 6.55 4.84 -12.44
CA PHE A 49 7.64 3.96 -12.86
C PHE A 49 8.55 4.59 -13.91
N HIS A 50 7.98 5.30 -14.90
CA HIS A 50 8.75 5.97 -15.94
C HIS A 50 9.65 7.12 -15.45
N GLN A 51 9.39 7.62 -14.24
CA GLN A 51 10.22 8.67 -13.63
C GLN A 51 11.36 8.09 -12.77
N LEU A 52 11.35 6.78 -12.51
CA LEU A 52 12.45 6.14 -11.80
C LEU A 52 13.61 5.86 -12.75
N SER A 53 14.83 6.14 -12.28
CA SER A 53 16.06 5.94 -13.04
C SER A 53 17.01 4.94 -12.37
N GLY A 54 17.96 4.43 -13.14
CA GLY A 54 18.96 3.46 -12.67
C GLY A 54 18.42 2.03 -12.51
N PRO A 55 19.25 1.11 -12.01
CA PRO A 55 18.91 -0.29 -11.88
C PRO A 55 18.01 -0.58 -10.67
N GLY A 56 17.32 -1.72 -10.70
CA GLY A 56 16.53 -2.21 -9.56
C GLY A 56 15.11 -1.66 -9.50
N ASN A 57 14.62 -1.04 -10.55
CA ASN A 57 13.25 -0.57 -10.65
C ASN A 57 12.37 -1.60 -11.36
N PHE A 58 11.21 -1.92 -10.77
CA PHE A 58 10.27 -2.90 -11.27
C PHE A 58 8.86 -2.33 -11.33
N HIS A 59 8.15 -2.61 -12.41
CA HIS A 59 6.73 -2.33 -12.55
C HIS A 59 5.95 -3.64 -12.58
N LEU A 60 4.96 -3.80 -11.69
CA LEU A 60 4.07 -4.95 -11.66
C LEU A 60 2.66 -4.54 -12.07
N SER A 61 2.11 -5.22 -13.07
CA SER A 61 0.79 -4.96 -13.61
C SER A 61 0.05 -6.26 -13.90
N THR A 62 -1.29 -6.21 -13.80
CA THR A 62 -2.18 -7.33 -14.14
C THR A 62 -2.10 -7.74 -15.62
N LEU A 63 -1.55 -6.89 -16.48
CA LEU A 63 -1.35 -7.18 -17.92
C LEU A 63 -0.15 -8.08 -18.20
N MET A 64 0.66 -8.38 -17.19
CA MET A 64 1.85 -9.23 -17.38
C MET A 64 1.45 -10.69 -17.54
N TYR A 65 2.08 -11.37 -18.51
CA TYR A 65 1.97 -12.82 -18.63
C TYR A 65 2.43 -13.51 -17.34
N PRO A 66 1.75 -14.59 -16.91
CA PRO A 66 2.09 -15.27 -15.65
C PRO A 66 3.56 -15.68 -15.54
N ALA A 67 4.16 -16.17 -16.60
CA ALA A 67 5.57 -16.57 -16.65
C ALA A 67 6.52 -15.38 -16.47
N HIS A 68 6.23 -14.24 -17.12
CA HIS A 68 7.00 -13.01 -16.98
C HIS A 68 6.89 -12.44 -15.56
N ARG A 69 5.66 -12.39 -15.02
CA ARG A 69 5.42 -11.95 -13.65
C ARG A 69 6.20 -12.79 -12.64
N ARG A 70 6.20 -14.11 -12.77
CA ARG A 70 6.95 -15.02 -11.90
C ARG A 70 8.43 -14.69 -11.92
N ARG A 71 9.04 -14.56 -13.09
CA ARG A 71 10.46 -14.21 -13.24
C ARG A 71 10.82 -12.89 -12.58
N ILE A 72 9.97 -11.85 -12.73
CA ILE A 72 10.18 -10.56 -12.07
C ILE A 72 10.05 -10.68 -10.55
N LEU A 73 9.08 -11.41 -10.05
CA LEU A 73 8.93 -11.64 -8.61
C LEU A 73 10.10 -12.40 -8.01
N ASP A 74 10.65 -13.37 -8.73
CA ASP A 74 11.84 -14.10 -8.28
C ASP A 74 13.07 -13.19 -8.21
N GLU A 75 13.24 -12.29 -9.19
CA GLU A 75 14.31 -11.28 -9.17
C GLU A 75 14.11 -10.25 -8.04
N ILE A 76 12.88 -9.78 -7.80
CA ILE A 76 12.55 -8.92 -6.66
C ILE A 76 12.94 -9.60 -5.34
N ARG A 77 12.52 -10.85 -5.13
CA ARG A 77 12.86 -11.61 -3.92
C ARG A 77 14.36 -11.79 -3.74
N ARG A 78 15.08 -12.08 -4.84
CA ARG A 78 16.53 -12.17 -4.81
C ARG A 78 17.17 -10.87 -4.36
N ARG A 79 16.79 -9.74 -4.98
CA ARG A 79 17.33 -8.42 -4.65
C ARG A 79 17.04 -8.02 -3.20
N LEU A 80 15.83 -8.28 -2.71
CA LEU A 80 15.47 -8.01 -1.32
C LEU A 80 16.36 -8.80 -0.34
N ARG A 81 16.61 -10.08 -0.61
CA ARG A 81 17.51 -10.92 0.23
C ARG A 81 18.95 -10.44 0.19
N ASP A 82 19.42 -10.06 -0.99
CA ASP A 82 20.83 -9.69 -1.23
C ASP A 82 21.13 -8.24 -0.85
N GLY A 83 20.15 -7.48 -0.32
CA GLY A 83 20.32 -6.05 0.04
C GLY A 83 20.54 -5.13 -1.16
N LEU A 84 20.20 -5.57 -2.37
CA LEU A 84 20.39 -4.81 -3.60
C LEU A 84 19.24 -3.80 -3.81
N PRO A 85 19.48 -2.69 -4.53
CA PRO A 85 18.42 -1.73 -4.87
C PRO A 85 17.21 -2.43 -5.50
N CYS A 86 16.02 -2.22 -4.91
CA CYS A 86 14.78 -2.85 -5.33
C CYS A 86 13.60 -1.92 -5.10
N ARG A 87 13.20 -1.17 -6.11
CA ARG A 87 12.07 -0.24 -6.08
C ARG A 87 10.95 -0.80 -6.95
N VAL A 88 9.84 -1.12 -6.32
CA VAL A 88 8.71 -1.76 -7.01
C VAL A 88 7.53 -0.81 -7.03
N VAL A 89 7.00 -0.53 -8.21
CA VAL A 89 5.73 0.20 -8.38
C VAL A 89 4.69 -0.80 -8.90
N SER A 90 3.58 -0.91 -8.18
CA SER A 90 2.52 -1.88 -8.47
C SER A 90 1.14 -1.29 -8.24
N THR A 91 0.13 -1.95 -8.77
CA THR A 91 -1.26 -1.83 -8.29
C THR A 91 -1.51 -2.85 -7.19
N SER A 92 -2.76 -2.96 -6.70
CA SER A 92 -3.19 -3.97 -5.72
C SER A 92 -2.86 -5.43 -6.08
N LEU A 93 -2.33 -5.69 -7.28
CA LEU A 93 -1.84 -7.02 -7.68
C LEU A 93 -0.85 -7.63 -6.67
N ILE A 94 -0.02 -6.80 -6.03
CA ILE A 94 0.97 -7.26 -5.06
C ILE A 94 0.38 -7.54 -3.67
N GLU A 95 -0.83 -7.07 -3.42
CA GLU A 95 -1.50 -7.23 -2.13
C GLU A 95 -1.93 -8.70 -1.90
N ALA A 96 -2.29 -9.41 -2.97
CA ALA A 96 -2.77 -10.79 -2.89
C ALA A 96 -1.74 -11.82 -3.38
N GLY A 97 -1.42 -12.80 -2.55
CA GLY A 97 -0.67 -14.00 -2.94
C GLY A 97 0.81 -13.79 -3.29
N VAL A 98 1.36 -12.59 -3.07
CA VAL A 98 2.78 -12.32 -3.32
C VAL A 98 3.55 -12.28 -2.01
N ASP A 99 4.54 -13.17 -1.88
CA ASP A 99 5.39 -13.23 -0.71
C ASP A 99 6.66 -12.41 -0.93
N VAL A 100 6.65 -11.18 -0.37
CA VAL A 100 7.75 -10.20 -0.39
C VAL A 100 7.78 -9.43 0.93
N ASP A 101 8.97 -9.00 1.35
CA ASP A 101 9.21 -8.27 2.59
C ASP A 101 10.05 -7.03 2.33
N PHE A 102 9.40 -5.88 2.31
CA PHE A 102 10.05 -4.58 2.10
C PHE A 102 10.30 -3.85 3.42
N PRO A 103 11.38 -3.06 3.52
CA PRO A 103 11.61 -2.20 4.68
C PRO A 103 10.66 -1.00 4.73
N ALA A 104 10.22 -0.50 3.58
CA ALA A 104 9.33 0.65 3.46
C ALA A 104 8.24 0.40 2.41
N VAL A 105 7.05 0.91 2.67
CA VAL A 105 5.91 0.83 1.75
C VAL A 105 5.28 2.21 1.59
N TYR A 106 5.01 2.62 0.35
CA TYR A 106 4.17 3.76 0.00
C TYR A 106 2.84 3.23 -0.53
N ARG A 107 1.73 3.69 0.04
CA ARG A 107 0.39 3.29 -0.39
C ARG A 107 -0.48 4.50 -0.69
N GLU A 108 -0.94 4.61 -1.92
CA GLU A 108 -1.96 5.59 -2.28
C GLU A 108 -3.25 5.30 -1.49
N LEU A 109 -3.91 6.34 -0.96
CA LEU A 109 -5.13 6.20 -0.17
C LEU A 109 -6.17 5.36 -0.90
N SER A 110 -6.70 4.39 -0.19
CA SER A 110 -7.67 3.40 -0.65
C SER A 110 -8.58 2.98 0.50
N GLY A 111 -9.35 1.92 0.35
CA GLY A 111 -10.02 1.29 1.48
C GLY A 111 -9.01 0.77 2.52
N LEU A 112 -9.43 0.73 3.78
CA LEU A 112 -8.57 0.29 4.88
C LEU A 112 -8.06 -1.14 4.68
N ASP A 113 -8.88 -2.03 4.14
CA ASP A 113 -8.52 -3.39 3.77
C ASP A 113 -7.30 -3.45 2.84
N SER A 114 -7.29 -2.62 1.81
CA SER A 114 -6.20 -2.51 0.86
C SER A 114 -4.94 -1.87 1.48
N ILE A 115 -5.11 -0.88 2.35
CA ILE A 115 -4.02 -0.27 3.11
C ILE A 115 -3.34 -1.33 3.99
N LEU A 116 -4.11 -2.12 4.73
CA LEU A 116 -3.59 -3.17 5.61
C LEU A 116 -2.93 -4.32 4.83
N GLN A 117 -3.45 -4.66 3.65
CA GLN A 117 -2.82 -5.66 2.77
C GLN A 117 -1.47 -5.20 2.25
N ALA A 118 -1.34 -3.93 1.86
CA ALA A 118 -0.07 -3.33 1.47
C ALA A 118 0.91 -3.26 2.66
N ALA A 119 0.42 -2.85 3.84
CA ALA A 119 1.19 -2.82 5.08
C ALA A 119 1.73 -4.22 5.44
N GLY A 120 0.97 -5.29 5.16
CA GLY A 120 1.41 -6.66 5.32
C GLY A 120 2.58 -7.08 4.41
N ARG A 121 3.09 -6.20 3.54
CA ARG A 121 4.32 -6.38 2.75
C ARG A 121 5.50 -5.58 3.32
N CYS A 122 5.26 -4.80 4.38
CA CYS A 122 6.28 -4.08 5.13
C CYS A 122 6.64 -4.87 6.39
N ASN A 123 7.93 -5.13 6.60
CA ASN A 123 8.42 -5.89 7.77
C ASN A 123 7.62 -7.18 8.01
N ARG A 124 7.27 -7.86 6.93
CA ARG A 124 6.42 -9.05 6.96
C ARG A 124 6.98 -10.14 7.87
N GLU A 125 8.29 -10.30 7.86
CA GLU A 125 8.98 -11.30 8.68
C GLU A 125 9.24 -10.84 10.13
N GLY A 126 8.90 -9.57 10.46
CA GLY A 126 9.09 -9.01 11.80
C GLY A 126 10.54 -8.88 12.23
N LYS A 127 11.47 -8.79 11.28
CA LYS A 127 12.93 -8.76 11.55
C LYS A 127 13.45 -7.35 11.81
N ARG A 128 12.67 -6.32 11.51
CA ARG A 128 13.06 -4.90 11.65
C ARG A 128 12.30 -4.25 12.81
N PRO A 129 12.89 -3.24 13.46
CA PRO A 129 12.15 -2.40 14.40
C PRO A 129 10.93 -1.76 13.76
N VAL A 130 9.84 -1.59 14.51
CA VAL A 130 8.62 -0.92 14.04
C VAL A 130 8.91 0.52 13.60
N SER A 131 9.81 1.22 14.32
CA SER A 131 10.23 2.59 14.01
C SER A 131 10.95 2.74 12.66
N GLU A 132 11.51 1.66 12.13
CA GLU A 132 12.19 1.64 10.83
C GLU A 132 11.32 1.03 9.71
N SER A 133 10.13 0.54 10.06
CA SER A 133 9.20 -0.15 9.16
C SER A 133 8.00 0.74 8.88
N ILE A 134 8.15 1.66 7.94
CA ILE A 134 7.20 2.75 7.73
C ILE A 134 6.30 2.49 6.53
N VAL A 135 5.00 2.58 6.76
CA VAL A 135 3.98 2.62 5.72
C VAL A 135 3.52 4.07 5.52
N THR A 136 3.92 4.66 4.41
CA THR A 136 3.58 6.03 4.06
C THR A 136 2.30 6.07 3.22
N LEU A 137 1.25 6.68 3.77
CA LEU A 137 -0.01 6.91 3.08
C LEU A 137 0.01 8.26 2.37
N PHE A 138 -0.42 8.31 1.12
CA PHE A 138 -0.45 9.54 0.34
C PHE A 138 -1.67 9.61 -0.56
N ARG A 139 -2.03 10.81 -1.01
CA ARG A 139 -2.98 11.04 -2.09
C ARG A 139 -2.21 11.27 -3.38
N GLY A 140 -2.59 10.57 -4.45
CA GLY A 140 -2.07 10.88 -5.79
C GLY A 140 -2.63 12.21 -6.31
N GLU A 141 -1.96 12.79 -7.29
CA GLU A 141 -2.42 14.04 -7.95
C GLU A 141 -3.68 13.84 -8.79
N ALA A 142 -3.95 12.62 -9.26
CA ALA A 142 -5.14 12.29 -10.00
C ALA A 142 -6.30 11.90 -9.07
N ALA A 143 -7.50 12.33 -9.40
CA ALA A 143 -8.69 11.89 -8.68
C ALA A 143 -8.85 10.36 -8.77
N PRO A 144 -9.22 9.70 -7.67
CA PRO A 144 -9.44 8.26 -7.68
C PRO A 144 -10.66 7.91 -8.54
N PRO A 145 -10.65 6.76 -9.22
CA PRO A 145 -11.82 6.27 -9.94
C PRO A 145 -13.06 6.20 -9.05
N PRO A 146 -14.27 6.49 -9.58
CA PRO A 146 -15.51 6.46 -8.80
C PRO A 146 -15.71 5.19 -7.98
N LEU A 147 -15.35 4.04 -8.52
CA LEU A 147 -15.45 2.74 -7.85
C LEU A 147 -14.71 2.68 -6.50
N PHE A 148 -13.67 3.48 -6.30
CA PHE A 148 -12.89 3.49 -5.07
C PHE A 148 -13.31 4.58 -4.08
N GLN A 149 -14.14 5.55 -4.48
CA GLN A 149 -14.43 6.74 -3.67
C GLN A 149 -15.09 6.40 -2.34
N THR A 150 -16.06 5.49 -2.34
CA THR A 150 -16.76 5.05 -1.12
C THR A 150 -15.80 4.38 -0.14
N ALA A 151 -14.96 3.46 -0.61
CA ALA A 151 -13.97 2.79 0.23
C ALA A 151 -12.89 3.76 0.74
N ILE A 152 -12.45 4.71 -0.09
CA ILE A 152 -11.49 5.76 0.31
C ILE A 152 -12.13 6.68 1.36
N GLY A 153 -13.42 7.06 1.18
CA GLY A 153 -14.16 7.87 2.14
C GLY A 153 -14.23 7.21 3.50
N ALA A 154 -14.67 5.95 3.57
CA ALA A 154 -14.71 5.16 4.80
C ALA A 154 -13.31 4.99 5.43
N GLY A 155 -12.29 4.70 4.62
CA GLY A 155 -10.91 4.59 5.09
C GLY A 155 -10.37 5.89 5.69
N ARG A 156 -10.69 7.04 5.06
CA ARG A 156 -10.28 8.36 5.57
C ARG A 156 -10.91 8.68 6.93
N MET A 157 -12.18 8.35 7.14
CA MET A 157 -12.84 8.56 8.43
C MET A 157 -12.12 7.79 9.55
N VAL A 158 -11.70 6.56 9.28
CA VAL A 158 -10.94 5.76 10.23
C VAL A 158 -9.56 6.35 10.50
N LEU A 159 -8.86 6.82 9.45
CA LEU A 159 -7.55 7.48 9.58
C LEU A 159 -7.60 8.78 10.41
N GLU A 160 -8.75 9.43 10.47
CA GLU A 160 -8.97 10.66 11.25
C GLU A 160 -9.39 10.35 12.72
N GLN A 161 -9.99 9.19 12.98
CA GLN A 161 -10.57 8.84 14.29
C GLN A 161 -9.70 7.91 15.14
N TYR A 162 -8.82 7.13 14.51
CA TYR A 162 -8.05 6.09 15.20
C TYR A 162 -6.55 6.30 15.01
N ASP A 163 -5.81 6.32 16.12
CA ASP A 163 -4.34 6.36 16.09
C ASP A 163 -3.75 5.03 15.57
N ASP A 164 -4.35 3.91 15.94
CA ASP A 164 -4.01 2.58 15.44
C ASP A 164 -5.08 2.08 14.47
N ILE A 165 -4.85 2.33 13.17
CA ILE A 165 -5.75 1.91 12.09
C ILE A 165 -5.78 0.40 11.86
N ALA A 166 -4.86 -0.34 12.44
CA ALA A 166 -4.82 -1.80 12.41
C ALA A 166 -5.54 -2.43 13.61
N SER A 167 -6.04 -1.64 14.56
CA SER A 167 -6.82 -2.13 15.69
C SER A 167 -8.12 -2.79 15.26
N GLN A 168 -8.64 -3.68 16.08
CA GLN A 168 -9.90 -4.35 15.81
C GLN A 168 -11.06 -3.35 15.72
N GLU A 169 -11.05 -2.34 16.58
CA GLU A 169 -12.04 -1.27 16.63
C GLU A 169 -12.04 -0.45 15.33
N ALA A 170 -10.86 -0.06 14.84
CA ALA A 170 -10.70 0.67 13.59
C ALA A 170 -11.21 -0.14 12.38
N ILE A 171 -10.87 -1.43 12.34
CA ILE A 171 -11.30 -2.34 11.27
C ILE A 171 -12.83 -2.51 11.31
N GLN A 172 -13.43 -2.71 12.48
CA GLN A 172 -14.88 -2.83 12.62
C GLN A 172 -15.60 -1.54 12.20
N ALA A 173 -15.10 -0.37 12.64
CA ALA A 173 -15.64 0.94 12.26
C ALA A 173 -15.58 1.14 10.74
N TYR A 174 -14.47 0.75 10.09
CA TYR A 174 -14.35 0.81 8.65
C TYR A 174 -15.42 0.01 7.92
N PHE A 175 -15.59 -1.26 8.28
CA PHE A 175 -16.58 -2.11 7.62
C PHE A 175 -18.01 -1.66 7.90
N HIS A 176 -18.31 -1.17 9.10
CA HIS A 176 -19.62 -0.61 9.42
C HIS A 176 -19.93 0.61 8.53
N THR A 177 -19.02 1.58 8.48
CA THR A 177 -19.15 2.78 7.63
C THR A 177 -19.27 2.42 6.15
N LEU A 178 -18.46 1.46 5.68
CA LEU A 178 -18.50 1.00 4.30
C LEU A 178 -19.85 0.38 3.92
N LEU A 179 -20.45 -0.39 4.83
CA LEU A 179 -21.78 -1.01 4.62
C LEU A 179 -22.89 0.04 4.62
N GLU A 180 -22.84 1.02 5.52
CA GLU A 180 -23.80 2.13 5.56
C GLU A 180 -23.77 2.95 4.27
N LEU A 181 -22.57 3.35 3.80
CA LEU A 181 -22.41 4.11 2.57
C LEU A 181 -22.89 3.32 1.34
N LYS A 182 -22.56 2.06 1.24
CA LYS A 182 -23.04 1.20 0.14
C LYS A 182 -24.55 0.94 0.20
N GLY A 183 -25.12 0.85 1.39
CA GLY A 183 -26.57 0.74 1.57
C GLY A 183 -27.31 1.99 1.13
N ALA A 184 -26.76 3.17 1.39
CA ALA A 184 -27.30 4.44 0.92
C ALA A 184 -27.21 4.56 -0.62
N GLU A 185 -26.06 4.21 -1.23
CA GLU A 185 -25.89 4.20 -2.69
C GLU A 185 -26.87 3.23 -3.39
N ALA A 186 -27.17 2.09 -2.77
CA ALA A 186 -28.11 1.11 -3.32
C ALA A 186 -29.58 1.62 -3.29
N GLN A 187 -29.93 2.57 -2.42
CA GLN A 187 -31.25 3.16 -2.34
C GLN A 187 -31.48 4.28 -3.37
N ASP A 188 -30.41 4.89 -3.89
CA ASP A 188 -30.47 5.94 -4.91
C ASP A 188 -30.63 5.41 -6.35
N ILE A 189 -30.75 4.10 -6.54
CA ILE A 189 -30.88 3.43 -7.85
C ILE A 189 -32.37 3.21 -8.26
N TYR A 190 -33.35 3.80 -7.53
CA TYR A 190 -34.79 3.70 -7.88
C TYR A 190 -35.39 5.06 -8.20
#